data_09b8d8582568a58b8cf0e7e9f5ecfe16
#
_entry.id   09b8d8582568a58b8cf0e7e9f5ecfe16
#
_cell.length_a   1.000
_cell.length_b   1.000
_cell.length_c   1.000
_cell.angle_alpha   90.00
_cell.angle_beta   90.00
_cell.angle_gamma   90.00
#
_symmetry.space_group_name_H-M   'P 1'
#
loop_
_entity.id
_entity.type
_entity.pdbx_description
1 polymer ?
#
loop_
_entity_poly.entity_id
_entity_poly.type
_entity_poly.pdbx_seq_one_letter_code
_entity_poly.pdbx_strand_id
1 'polypeptide(L)'
;MGKVLAIANQKGGVGKTTTSVNLAASLAATKRRVLLIDLDPQGNATMGSGIDKSQLERSVYDVLTDRCSLDGAVQRSEAGGYDLLPANGDLTAAEVELLDMKMKESRLRYALASAREAYDYILIDCPPSLNMLTVNGLVAADGVIIPMQCEYYALEGLSALINTIQRISSVLNPGLQIEGLLRTMYDPRNSLTREVSEQLTEHFGDRLYQTVIPRNVRLAEAPSFGLPVLVYDKQSRGAVAYLALAGELVRRHRKAAGPVAI
;
A
#
# COMPACT_ATOMS: atom_id res chain seq x y z
N MET A 1 -2.21 18.78 3.05
CA MET A 1 -3.08 17.61 2.88
C MET A 1 -2.21 16.37 2.64
N GLY A 2 -2.39 15.33 3.45
CA GLY A 2 -1.62 14.09 3.32
C GLY A 2 -1.88 13.36 2.02
N LYS A 3 -0.89 12.64 1.52
CA LYS A 3 -0.98 11.82 0.31
C LYS A 3 -1.56 10.44 0.63
N VAL A 4 -2.61 10.05 -0.10
CA VAL A 4 -3.22 8.73 0.01
C VAL A 4 -2.74 7.84 -1.14
N LEU A 5 -2.09 6.73 -0.82
CA LEU A 5 -1.46 5.84 -1.79
C LEU A 5 -1.98 4.41 -1.61
N ALA A 6 -2.61 3.86 -2.64
CA ALA A 6 -2.99 2.45 -2.66
C ALA A 6 -1.81 1.60 -3.13
N ILE A 7 -1.55 0.49 -2.44
CA ILE A 7 -0.59 -0.53 -2.85
C ILE A 7 -1.39 -1.70 -3.45
N ALA A 8 -1.41 -1.80 -4.76
CA ALA A 8 -2.30 -2.73 -5.46
C ALA A 8 -1.59 -3.53 -6.56
N ASN A 9 -1.95 -4.80 -6.67
CA ASN A 9 -1.64 -5.67 -7.81
C ASN A 9 -2.58 -6.88 -7.75
N GLN A 10 -3.12 -7.30 -8.89
CA GLN A 10 -4.00 -8.47 -8.98
C GLN A 10 -3.25 -9.79 -8.77
N LYS A 11 -1.94 -9.82 -9.00
CA LYS A 11 -1.12 -11.00 -8.74
C LYS A 11 -0.87 -11.16 -7.25
N GLY A 12 -1.16 -12.33 -6.70
CA GLY A 12 -0.79 -12.72 -5.34
C GLY A 12 0.73 -12.87 -5.18
N GLY A 13 1.25 -12.67 -3.97
CA GLY A 13 2.65 -12.94 -3.65
C GLY A 13 3.68 -11.95 -4.22
N VAL A 14 3.28 -10.84 -4.83
CA VAL A 14 4.22 -9.84 -5.38
C VAL A 14 4.78 -8.85 -4.34
N GLY A 15 4.45 -9.02 -3.07
CA GLY A 15 4.95 -8.19 -1.98
C GLY A 15 4.13 -6.92 -1.71
N LYS A 16 2.81 -6.90 -1.97
CA LYS A 16 1.92 -5.79 -1.61
C LYS A 16 2.00 -5.48 -0.11
N THR A 17 1.57 -6.41 0.72
CA THR A 17 1.56 -6.27 2.18
C THR A 17 2.94 -6.02 2.75
N THR A 18 3.97 -6.72 2.24
CA THR A 18 5.37 -6.47 2.61
C THR A 18 5.76 -5.02 2.32
N THR A 19 5.35 -4.49 1.16
CA THR A 19 5.62 -3.09 0.80
C THR A 19 4.83 -2.14 1.70
N SER A 20 3.54 -2.40 1.95
CA SER A 20 2.67 -1.56 2.77
C SER A 20 3.22 -1.37 4.18
N VAL A 21 3.54 -2.47 4.88
CA VAL A 21 4.09 -2.46 6.25
C VAL A 21 5.47 -1.80 6.30
N ASN A 22 6.38 -2.20 5.41
CA ASN A 22 7.76 -1.73 5.49
C ASN A 22 7.95 -0.31 4.96
N LEU A 23 7.14 0.13 3.99
CA LEU A 23 7.12 1.53 3.57
C LEU A 23 6.52 2.42 4.66
N ALA A 24 5.44 1.99 5.34
CA ALA A 24 4.86 2.72 6.47
C ALA A 24 5.90 2.94 7.58
N ALA A 25 6.58 1.88 8.03
CA ALA A 25 7.63 1.97 9.04
C ALA A 25 8.81 2.85 8.59
N SER A 26 9.22 2.74 7.31
CA SER A 26 10.32 3.54 6.77
C SER A 26 9.96 5.02 6.66
N LEU A 27 8.72 5.37 6.29
CA LEU A 27 8.24 6.75 6.29
C LEU A 27 8.17 7.31 7.72
N ALA A 28 7.65 6.52 8.68
CA ALA A 28 7.60 6.90 10.09
C ALA A 28 9.01 7.16 10.66
N ALA A 29 10.00 6.32 10.31
CA ALA A 29 11.40 6.53 10.68
C ALA A 29 11.99 7.85 10.11
N THR A 30 11.41 8.40 9.04
CA THR A 30 11.75 9.72 8.49
C THR A 30 10.93 10.86 9.11
N LYS A 31 10.31 10.62 10.28
CA LYS A 31 9.47 11.57 11.02
C LYS A 31 8.21 12.02 10.27
N ARG A 32 7.62 11.14 9.46
CA ARG A 32 6.32 11.35 8.84
C ARG A 32 5.22 10.74 9.70
N ARG A 33 4.08 11.42 9.79
CA ARG A 33 2.86 10.86 10.37
C ARG A 33 2.24 9.96 9.33
N VAL A 34 2.10 8.68 9.63
CA VAL A 34 1.66 7.66 8.67
C VAL A 34 0.47 6.89 9.24
N LEU A 35 -0.56 6.73 8.42
CA LEU A 35 -1.65 5.77 8.64
C LEU A 35 -1.51 4.66 7.61
N LEU A 36 -1.46 3.41 8.05
CA LEU A 36 -1.61 2.23 7.21
C LEU A 36 -3.06 1.71 7.34
N ILE A 37 -3.68 1.36 6.22
CA ILE A 37 -5.01 0.76 6.17
C ILE A 37 -4.87 -0.63 5.58
N ASP A 38 -5.28 -1.64 6.33
CA ASP A 38 -5.36 -3.01 5.84
C ASP A 38 -6.76 -3.23 5.22
N LEU A 39 -6.82 -3.46 3.90
CA LEU A 39 -8.06 -3.79 3.17
C LEU A 39 -8.13 -5.27 2.75
N ASP A 40 -7.21 -6.09 3.23
CA ASP A 40 -7.25 -7.53 2.95
C ASP A 40 -7.92 -8.27 4.11
N PRO A 41 -9.02 -9.04 3.88
CA PRO A 41 -9.66 -9.87 4.90
C PRO A 41 -8.70 -10.85 5.58
N GLN A 42 -7.56 -11.16 4.96
CA GLN A 42 -6.53 -11.98 5.59
C GLN A 42 -5.83 -11.28 6.76
N GLY A 43 -5.90 -9.95 6.88
CA GLY A 43 -5.32 -9.21 8.00
C GLY A 43 -3.80 -9.35 8.10
N ASN A 44 -3.11 -9.50 6.96
CA ASN A 44 -1.66 -9.74 6.96
C ASN A 44 -0.87 -8.47 7.28
N ALA A 45 -1.33 -7.28 6.86
CA ALA A 45 -0.71 -6.02 7.24
C ALA A 45 -0.93 -5.75 8.74
N THR A 46 -2.09 -6.14 9.27
CA THR A 46 -2.43 -6.06 10.69
C THR A 46 -1.45 -6.88 11.53
N MET A 47 -1.30 -8.17 11.22
CA MET A 47 -0.36 -9.05 11.92
C MET A 47 1.09 -8.59 11.75
N GLY A 48 1.50 -8.20 10.54
CA GLY A 48 2.85 -7.70 10.26
C GLY A 48 3.17 -6.36 10.93
N SER A 49 2.16 -5.67 11.47
CA SER A 49 2.28 -4.43 12.25
C SER A 49 2.28 -4.66 13.77
N GLY A 50 2.24 -5.92 14.22
CA GLY A 50 2.26 -6.29 15.64
C GLY A 50 0.90 -6.21 16.33
N ILE A 51 -0.20 -6.18 15.58
CA ILE A 51 -1.56 -6.15 16.13
C ILE A 51 -2.21 -7.51 15.88
N ASP A 52 -2.72 -8.13 16.94
CA ASP A 52 -3.40 -9.42 16.85
C ASP A 52 -4.82 -9.25 16.28
N LYS A 53 -5.00 -9.67 15.03
CA LYS A 53 -6.30 -9.59 14.35
C LYS A 53 -7.42 -10.37 15.01
N SER A 54 -7.12 -11.35 15.89
CA SER A 54 -8.12 -12.12 16.62
C SER A 54 -8.68 -11.40 17.83
N GLN A 55 -8.02 -10.30 18.27
CA GLN A 55 -8.40 -9.50 19.45
C GLN A 55 -9.00 -8.14 19.08
N LEU A 56 -9.33 -7.92 17.80
CA LEU A 56 -9.86 -6.63 17.35
C LEU A 56 -11.30 -6.42 17.84
N GLU A 57 -11.54 -5.32 18.56
CA GLU A 57 -12.89 -4.86 18.89
C GLU A 57 -13.53 -4.11 17.71
N ARG A 58 -12.71 -3.39 16.94
CA ARG A 58 -13.11 -2.62 15.77
C ARG A 58 -12.07 -2.77 14.66
N SER A 59 -12.54 -2.72 13.42
CA SER A 59 -11.71 -2.90 12.24
C SER A 59 -12.15 -1.99 11.09
N VAL A 60 -11.47 -2.06 9.97
CA VAL A 60 -11.86 -1.36 8.74
C VAL A 60 -13.25 -1.77 8.25
N TYR A 61 -13.73 -2.99 8.59
CA TYR A 61 -15.10 -3.42 8.33
C TYR A 61 -16.12 -2.48 8.99
N ASP A 62 -15.95 -2.18 10.28
CA ASP A 62 -16.84 -1.31 11.03
C ASP A 62 -16.86 0.12 10.46
N VAL A 63 -15.71 0.60 10.01
CA VAL A 63 -15.58 1.92 9.37
C VAL A 63 -16.30 1.97 8.02
N LEU A 64 -16.10 0.96 7.17
CA LEU A 64 -16.74 0.89 5.85
C LEU A 64 -18.25 0.75 5.93
N THR A 65 -18.77 0.11 6.99
CA THR A 65 -20.20 -0.14 7.23
C THR A 65 -20.87 0.89 8.15
N ASP A 66 -20.20 2.02 8.47
CA ASP A 66 -20.67 3.10 9.36
C ASP A 66 -21.01 2.66 10.81
N ARG A 67 -20.40 1.58 11.28
CA ARG A 67 -20.58 1.10 12.66
C ARG A 67 -19.73 1.87 13.66
N CYS A 68 -18.60 2.45 13.20
CA CYS A 68 -17.78 3.36 13.98
C CYS A 68 -17.06 4.38 13.09
N SER A 69 -16.54 5.45 13.71
CA SER A 69 -15.65 6.41 13.05
C SER A 69 -14.27 5.81 12.81
N LEU A 70 -13.50 6.41 11.90
CA LEU A 70 -12.11 6.03 11.66
C LEU A 70 -11.28 6.04 12.95
N ASP A 71 -11.35 7.14 13.72
CA ASP A 71 -10.59 7.30 14.95
C ASP A 71 -10.95 6.24 16.02
N GLY A 72 -12.18 5.71 15.97
CA GLY A 72 -12.63 4.66 16.88
C GLY A 72 -12.08 3.26 16.57
N ALA A 73 -11.48 3.08 15.37
CA ALA A 73 -10.93 1.80 14.94
C ALA A 73 -9.41 1.82 14.74
N VAL A 74 -8.80 3.02 14.62
CA VAL A 74 -7.35 3.15 14.44
C VAL A 74 -6.62 2.71 15.71
N GLN A 75 -5.54 1.94 15.52
CA GLN A 75 -4.66 1.47 16.58
C GLN A 75 -3.21 1.88 16.29
N ARG A 76 -2.37 1.95 17.33
CA ARG A 76 -0.95 2.25 17.20
C ARG A 76 -0.13 0.99 16.97
N SER A 77 0.64 0.95 15.89
CA SER A 77 1.74 -0.01 15.74
C SER A 77 2.96 0.53 16.48
N GLU A 78 3.17 0.09 17.72
CA GLU A 78 4.24 0.61 18.57
C GLU A 78 5.62 0.37 17.96
N ALA A 79 5.88 -0.87 17.51
CA ALA A 79 7.15 -1.22 16.89
C ALA A 79 7.35 -0.52 15.53
N GLY A 80 6.27 -0.35 14.75
CA GLY A 80 6.32 0.29 13.44
C GLY A 80 6.43 1.82 13.49
N GLY A 81 5.97 2.43 14.58
CA GLY A 81 5.95 3.88 14.76
C GLY A 81 4.91 4.60 13.89
N TYR A 82 3.87 3.91 13.44
CA TYR A 82 2.77 4.45 12.62
C TYR A 82 1.42 3.98 13.15
N ASP A 83 0.34 4.63 12.71
CA ASP A 83 -1.02 4.24 13.05
C ASP A 83 -1.56 3.26 12.01
N LEU A 84 -2.42 2.32 12.44
CA LEU A 84 -3.02 1.28 11.61
C LEU A 84 -4.54 1.29 11.76
N LEU A 85 -5.25 1.27 10.65
CA LEU A 85 -6.64 0.82 10.59
C LEU A 85 -6.61 -0.69 10.27
N PRO A 86 -6.88 -1.56 11.27
CA PRO A 86 -6.66 -2.99 11.13
C PRO A 86 -7.80 -3.70 10.40
N ALA A 87 -7.52 -4.91 9.91
CA ALA A 87 -8.48 -5.83 9.31
C ALA A 87 -8.42 -7.22 9.94
N ASN A 88 -9.54 -7.92 9.84
CA ASN A 88 -9.69 -9.34 10.15
C ASN A 88 -10.65 -10.02 9.16
N GLY A 89 -10.99 -11.28 9.40
CA GLY A 89 -11.88 -12.07 8.54
C GLY A 89 -13.28 -11.49 8.35
N ASP A 90 -13.76 -10.65 9.27
CA ASP A 90 -15.09 -10.02 9.20
C ASP A 90 -15.20 -9.10 7.97
N LEU A 91 -14.05 -8.58 7.49
CA LEU A 91 -14.01 -7.75 6.27
C LEU A 91 -14.54 -8.48 5.03
N THR A 92 -14.58 -9.82 5.02
CA THR A 92 -15.24 -10.58 3.95
C THR A 92 -16.73 -10.25 3.84
N ALA A 93 -17.39 -9.99 4.98
CA ALA A 93 -18.80 -9.61 4.98
C ALA A 93 -19.03 -8.23 4.37
N ALA A 94 -18.05 -7.32 4.47
CA ALA A 94 -18.14 -6.00 3.86
C ALA A 94 -18.32 -6.05 2.34
N GLU A 95 -17.77 -7.06 1.66
CA GLU A 95 -17.94 -7.21 0.20
C GLU A 95 -19.40 -7.40 -0.20
N VAL A 96 -20.19 -8.06 0.64
CA VAL A 96 -21.62 -8.27 0.41
C VAL A 96 -22.43 -7.07 0.89
N GLU A 97 -22.19 -6.62 2.13
CA GLU A 97 -22.96 -5.53 2.73
C GLU A 97 -22.82 -4.21 1.95
N LEU A 98 -21.62 -3.92 1.46
CA LEU A 98 -21.38 -2.72 0.66
C LEU A 98 -22.23 -2.66 -0.61
N LEU A 99 -22.61 -3.80 -1.20
CA LEU A 99 -23.40 -3.83 -2.43
C LEU A 99 -24.76 -3.12 -2.27
N ASP A 100 -25.34 -3.18 -1.08
CA ASP A 100 -26.64 -2.59 -0.76
C ASP A 100 -26.52 -1.16 -0.18
N MET A 101 -25.29 -0.69 0.07
CA MET A 101 -25.06 0.62 0.67
C MET A 101 -25.00 1.73 -0.38
N LYS A 102 -25.49 2.93 -0.01
CA LYS A 102 -25.29 4.14 -0.81
C LYS A 102 -23.79 4.50 -0.86
N MET A 103 -23.37 4.98 -2.03
CA MET A 103 -21.97 5.42 -2.27
C MET A 103 -20.93 4.34 -1.93
N LYS A 104 -21.28 3.10 -2.17
CA LYS A 104 -20.52 1.89 -1.82
C LYS A 104 -19.06 1.90 -2.29
N GLU A 105 -18.77 2.53 -3.41
CA GLU A 105 -17.42 2.65 -3.96
C GLU A 105 -16.57 3.70 -3.25
N SER A 106 -17.20 4.62 -2.50
CA SER A 106 -16.55 5.81 -1.91
C SER A 106 -16.53 5.80 -0.38
N ARG A 107 -16.91 4.72 0.26
CA ARG A 107 -17.02 4.62 1.72
C ARG A 107 -15.71 4.97 2.42
N LEU A 108 -14.61 4.36 1.97
CA LEU A 108 -13.29 4.64 2.52
C LEU A 108 -12.88 6.11 2.26
N ARG A 109 -13.16 6.65 1.08
CA ARG A 109 -12.85 8.05 0.76
C ARG A 109 -13.53 9.03 1.73
N TYR A 110 -14.79 8.78 2.10
CA TYR A 110 -15.50 9.60 3.07
C TYR A 110 -14.94 9.44 4.47
N ALA A 111 -14.65 8.22 4.90
CA ALA A 111 -14.05 7.96 6.20
C ALA A 111 -12.68 8.65 6.36
N LEU A 112 -11.92 8.81 5.28
CA LEU A 112 -10.60 9.43 5.29
C LEU A 112 -10.63 10.96 5.18
N ALA A 113 -11.77 11.59 4.97
CA ALA A 113 -11.85 13.03 4.71
C ALA A 113 -11.19 13.88 5.82
N SER A 114 -11.44 13.55 7.09
CA SER A 114 -10.84 14.23 8.25
C SER A 114 -9.39 13.82 8.49
N ALA A 115 -9.03 12.57 8.20
CA ALA A 115 -7.69 12.03 8.46
C ALA A 115 -6.59 12.63 7.57
N ARG A 116 -6.96 13.14 6.38
CA ARG A 116 -5.98 13.70 5.42
C ARG A 116 -5.17 14.87 5.97
N GLU A 117 -5.63 15.57 6.99
CA GLU A 117 -4.89 16.66 7.63
C GLU A 117 -4.02 16.17 8.79
N ALA A 118 -4.41 15.05 9.39
CA ALA A 118 -3.68 14.47 10.52
C ALA A 118 -2.40 13.73 10.08
N TYR A 119 -2.38 13.18 8.86
CA TYR A 119 -1.28 12.34 8.38
C TYR A 119 -0.56 12.97 7.18
N ASP A 120 0.76 12.73 7.08
CA ASP A 120 1.55 13.10 5.90
C ASP A 120 1.37 12.08 4.77
N TYR A 121 1.21 10.79 5.14
CA TYR A 121 0.94 9.67 4.23
C TYR A 121 -0.14 8.75 4.80
N ILE A 122 -1.06 8.35 3.93
CA ILE A 122 -2.01 7.27 4.19
C ILE A 122 -1.74 6.19 3.16
N LEU A 123 -1.35 5.01 3.59
CA LEU A 123 -1.08 3.85 2.74
C LEU A 123 -2.24 2.87 2.85
N ILE A 124 -2.68 2.30 1.73
CA ILE A 124 -3.79 1.34 1.68
C ILE A 124 -3.26 0.03 1.10
N ASP A 125 -3.20 -1.02 1.92
CA ASP A 125 -2.87 -2.38 1.48
C ASP A 125 -4.09 -3.05 0.85
N CYS A 126 -4.08 -3.23 -0.48
CA CYS A 126 -5.20 -3.78 -1.21
C CYS A 126 -5.10 -5.31 -1.34
N PRO A 127 -6.22 -6.05 -1.27
CA PRO A 127 -6.24 -7.48 -1.55
C PRO A 127 -5.85 -7.79 -3.02
N PRO A 128 -5.52 -9.04 -3.36
CA PRO A 128 -5.14 -9.41 -4.72
C PRO A 128 -6.33 -9.43 -5.71
N SER A 129 -7.56 -9.42 -5.19
CA SER A 129 -8.77 -9.44 -6.01
C SER A 129 -9.22 -8.03 -6.39
N LEU A 130 -9.82 -7.90 -7.57
CA LEU A 130 -10.49 -6.67 -8.00
C LEU A 130 -11.96 -6.70 -7.53
N ASN A 131 -12.17 -6.56 -6.25
CA ASN A 131 -13.47 -6.55 -5.59
C ASN A 131 -13.85 -5.14 -5.08
N MET A 132 -14.96 -5.04 -4.35
CA MET A 132 -15.44 -3.77 -3.80
C MET A 132 -14.44 -3.12 -2.82
N LEU A 133 -13.65 -3.91 -2.11
CA LEU A 133 -12.61 -3.39 -1.20
C LEU A 133 -11.50 -2.70 -2.00
N THR A 134 -10.98 -3.35 -3.04
CA THR A 134 -9.98 -2.73 -3.93
C THR A 134 -10.51 -1.48 -4.62
N VAL A 135 -11.78 -1.48 -5.06
CA VAL A 135 -12.42 -0.29 -5.62
C VAL A 135 -12.44 0.85 -4.58
N ASN A 136 -12.84 0.59 -3.33
CA ASN A 136 -12.79 1.59 -2.26
C ASN A 136 -11.39 2.14 -2.03
N GLY A 137 -10.37 1.28 -2.02
CA GLY A 137 -8.97 1.69 -1.90
C GLY A 137 -8.54 2.63 -3.03
N LEU A 138 -8.85 2.27 -4.28
CA LEU A 138 -8.49 3.08 -5.45
C LEU A 138 -9.30 4.38 -5.56
N VAL A 139 -10.56 4.37 -5.16
CA VAL A 139 -11.41 5.58 -5.13
C VAL A 139 -10.93 6.56 -4.06
N ALA A 140 -10.42 6.08 -2.94
CA ALA A 140 -9.88 6.91 -1.86
C ALA A 140 -8.48 7.47 -2.15
N ALA A 141 -7.70 6.83 -3.03
CA ALA A 141 -6.29 7.13 -3.26
C ALA A 141 -6.07 8.31 -4.23
N ASP A 142 -4.94 9.00 -4.03
CA ASP A 142 -4.39 9.98 -4.98
C ASP A 142 -3.47 9.28 -5.99
N GLY A 143 -2.84 8.18 -5.58
CA GLY A 143 -1.92 7.43 -6.43
C GLY A 143 -1.87 5.94 -6.11
N VAL A 144 -1.39 5.16 -7.08
CA VAL A 144 -1.23 3.71 -6.94
C VAL A 144 0.25 3.34 -7.07
N ILE A 145 0.80 2.71 -6.03
CA ILE A 145 2.09 2.03 -6.08
C ILE A 145 1.80 0.58 -6.50
N ILE A 146 2.50 0.11 -7.53
CA ILE A 146 2.31 -1.23 -8.09
C ILE A 146 3.57 -2.08 -7.83
N PRO A 147 3.61 -2.85 -6.73
CA PRO A 147 4.67 -3.83 -6.52
C PRO A 147 4.53 -4.97 -7.53
N MET A 148 5.63 -5.34 -8.17
CA MET A 148 5.65 -6.42 -9.16
C MET A 148 6.98 -7.16 -9.17
N GLN A 149 6.93 -8.45 -9.47
CA GLN A 149 8.13 -9.24 -9.76
C GLN A 149 8.46 -9.15 -11.25
N CYS A 150 9.75 -9.09 -11.59
CA CYS A 150 10.19 -9.12 -12.98
C CYS A 150 10.19 -10.57 -13.51
N GLU A 151 8.99 -11.05 -13.87
CA GLU A 151 8.74 -12.39 -14.40
C GLU A 151 8.03 -12.30 -15.76
N TYR A 152 8.00 -13.38 -16.51
CA TYR A 152 7.50 -13.42 -17.89
C TYR A 152 6.09 -12.83 -18.07
N TYR A 153 5.14 -13.23 -17.22
CA TYR A 153 3.75 -12.73 -17.29
C TYR A 153 3.51 -11.39 -16.57
N ALA A 154 4.58 -10.73 -16.11
CA ALA A 154 4.42 -9.50 -15.33
C ALA A 154 3.82 -8.35 -16.15
N LEU A 155 4.19 -8.23 -17.42
CA LEU A 155 3.71 -7.17 -18.32
C LEU A 155 2.24 -7.34 -18.69
N GLU A 156 1.79 -8.60 -18.90
CA GLU A 156 0.39 -8.89 -19.23
C GLU A 156 -0.53 -8.53 -18.03
N GLY A 157 -0.20 -9.00 -16.83
CA GLY A 157 -0.94 -8.68 -15.62
C GLY A 157 -0.92 -7.19 -15.29
N LEU A 158 0.19 -6.50 -15.60
CA LEU A 158 0.30 -5.06 -15.42
C LEU A 158 -0.65 -4.28 -16.34
N SER A 159 -0.75 -4.69 -17.61
CA SER A 159 -1.65 -4.05 -18.58
C SER A 159 -3.12 -4.14 -18.14
N ALA A 160 -3.56 -5.30 -17.63
CA ALA A 160 -4.91 -5.47 -17.10
C ALA A 160 -5.17 -4.56 -15.89
N LEU A 161 -4.21 -4.45 -14.97
CA LEU A 161 -4.32 -3.56 -13.81
C LEU A 161 -4.37 -2.08 -14.23
N ILE A 162 -3.52 -1.65 -15.16
CA ILE A 162 -3.52 -0.27 -15.69
C ILE A 162 -4.87 0.08 -16.30
N ASN A 163 -5.43 -0.81 -17.12
CA ASN A 163 -6.77 -0.61 -17.70
C ASN A 163 -7.84 -0.44 -16.60
N THR A 164 -7.75 -1.21 -15.53
CA THR A 164 -8.66 -1.09 -14.39
C THR A 164 -8.50 0.27 -13.68
N ILE A 165 -7.27 0.69 -13.41
CA ILE A 165 -6.98 2.00 -12.81
C ILE A 165 -7.53 3.12 -13.69
N GLN A 166 -7.34 3.05 -15.00
CA GLN A 166 -7.87 4.03 -15.96
C GLN A 166 -9.41 4.09 -15.95
N ARG A 167 -10.09 2.95 -15.87
CA ARG A 167 -11.56 2.90 -15.77
C ARG A 167 -12.04 3.52 -14.46
N ILE A 168 -11.39 3.24 -13.33
CA ILE A 168 -11.74 3.87 -12.05
C ILE A 168 -11.46 5.38 -12.11
N SER A 169 -10.33 5.78 -12.67
CA SER A 169 -9.99 7.19 -12.85
C SER A 169 -11.01 7.93 -13.69
N SER A 170 -11.46 7.35 -14.80
CA SER A 170 -12.41 8.01 -15.69
C SER A 170 -13.83 8.17 -15.12
N VAL A 171 -14.25 7.29 -14.18
CA VAL A 171 -15.66 7.25 -13.71
C VAL A 171 -15.80 7.69 -12.25
N LEU A 172 -14.90 7.27 -11.38
CA LEU A 172 -15.07 7.38 -9.91
C LEU A 172 -14.06 8.31 -9.25
N ASN A 173 -12.83 8.39 -9.75
CA ASN A 173 -11.76 9.18 -9.15
C ASN A 173 -10.84 9.82 -10.20
N PRO A 174 -11.23 10.96 -10.82
CA PRO A 174 -10.44 11.63 -11.86
C PRO A 174 -9.02 12.04 -11.42
N GLY A 175 -8.77 12.13 -10.11
CA GLY A 175 -7.45 12.46 -9.55
C GLY A 175 -6.51 11.27 -9.41
N LEU A 176 -6.99 10.03 -9.61
CA LEU A 176 -6.17 8.83 -9.42
C LEU A 176 -5.09 8.71 -10.50
N GLN A 177 -3.85 8.55 -10.07
CA GLN A 177 -2.70 8.38 -10.96
C GLN A 177 -1.89 7.14 -10.59
N ILE A 178 -1.08 6.63 -11.53
CA ILE A 178 -0.05 5.65 -11.20
C ILE A 178 1.11 6.42 -10.57
N GLU A 179 1.32 6.25 -9.26
CA GLU A 179 2.42 6.84 -8.51
C GLU A 179 3.76 6.23 -8.93
N GLY A 180 3.79 4.93 -9.07
CA GLY A 180 4.97 4.25 -9.59
C GLY A 180 4.89 2.73 -9.53
N LEU A 181 5.73 2.09 -10.35
CA LEU A 181 5.96 0.66 -10.36
C LEU A 181 7.18 0.33 -9.48
N LEU A 182 7.04 -0.64 -8.60
CA LEU A 182 8.10 -1.09 -7.69
C LEU A 182 8.51 -2.52 -8.02
N ARG A 183 9.76 -2.70 -8.45
CA ARG A 183 10.33 -4.04 -8.66
C ARG A 183 10.63 -4.68 -7.32
N THR A 184 10.00 -5.83 -7.05
CA THR A 184 10.14 -6.60 -5.81
C THR A 184 10.79 -7.95 -6.06
N MET A 185 11.37 -8.55 -5.01
CA MET A 185 12.09 -9.83 -5.09
C MET A 185 13.12 -9.84 -6.22
N TYR A 186 13.73 -8.69 -6.46
CA TYR A 186 14.66 -8.48 -7.56
C TYR A 186 15.96 -9.26 -7.35
N ASP A 187 16.35 -10.08 -8.32
CA ASP A 187 17.63 -10.76 -8.36
C ASP A 187 18.35 -10.44 -9.67
N PRO A 188 19.41 -9.60 -9.64
CA PRO A 188 20.12 -9.17 -10.85
C PRO A 188 20.92 -10.30 -11.53
N ARG A 189 21.08 -11.45 -10.87
CA ARG A 189 21.77 -12.62 -11.45
C ARG A 189 20.89 -13.36 -12.47
N ASN A 190 19.57 -13.19 -12.40
CA ASN A 190 18.63 -13.80 -13.32
C ASN A 190 18.49 -12.92 -14.59
N SER A 191 18.78 -13.48 -15.77
CA SER A 191 18.69 -12.79 -17.06
C SER A 191 17.28 -12.29 -17.35
N LEU A 192 16.27 -13.12 -17.13
CA LEU A 192 14.86 -12.75 -17.33
C LEU A 192 14.47 -11.54 -16.48
N THR A 193 14.91 -11.50 -15.22
CA THR A 193 14.66 -10.35 -14.32
C THR A 193 15.23 -9.06 -14.90
N ARG A 194 16.42 -9.12 -15.50
CA ARG A 194 17.05 -7.94 -16.14
C ARG A 194 16.30 -7.51 -17.40
N GLU A 195 15.99 -8.45 -18.29
CA GLU A 195 15.26 -8.19 -19.53
C GLU A 195 13.90 -7.54 -19.27
N VAL A 196 13.10 -8.10 -18.34
CA VAL A 196 11.81 -7.51 -17.94
C VAL A 196 12.00 -6.14 -17.29
N SER A 197 13.04 -5.97 -16.47
CA SER A 197 13.36 -4.68 -15.85
C SER A 197 13.73 -3.61 -16.87
N GLU A 198 14.47 -3.95 -17.94
CA GLU A 198 14.81 -3.05 -19.04
C GLU A 198 13.56 -2.63 -19.82
N GLN A 199 12.69 -3.57 -20.16
CA GLN A 199 11.40 -3.28 -20.80
C GLN A 199 10.51 -2.37 -19.93
N LEU A 200 10.47 -2.57 -18.61
CA LEU A 200 9.75 -1.68 -17.71
C LEU A 200 10.36 -0.26 -17.71
N THR A 201 11.67 -0.15 -17.76
CA THR A 201 12.36 1.14 -17.80
C THR A 201 12.04 1.88 -19.10
N GLU A 202 12.05 1.18 -20.23
CA GLU A 202 11.72 1.74 -21.54
C GLU A 202 10.27 2.25 -21.62
N HIS A 203 9.30 1.45 -21.08
CA HIS A 203 7.88 1.77 -21.23
C HIS A 203 7.35 2.75 -20.16
N PHE A 204 7.90 2.73 -18.94
CA PHE A 204 7.37 3.49 -17.80
C PHE A 204 8.26 4.65 -17.36
N GLY A 205 9.53 4.67 -17.76
CA GLY A 205 10.45 5.79 -17.50
C GLY A 205 10.42 6.26 -16.05
N ASP A 206 10.07 7.53 -15.83
CA ASP A 206 10.03 8.15 -14.50
C ASP A 206 8.99 7.56 -13.54
N ARG A 207 8.00 6.80 -14.06
CA ARG A 207 7.04 6.08 -13.22
C ARG A 207 7.61 4.80 -12.61
N LEU A 208 8.75 4.32 -13.07
CA LEU A 208 9.44 3.21 -12.42
C LEU A 208 10.28 3.75 -11.26
N TYR A 209 10.12 3.18 -10.06
CA TYR A 209 11.02 3.50 -8.96
C TYR A 209 12.45 3.05 -9.28
N GLN A 210 13.42 3.91 -9.02
CA GLN A 210 14.83 3.56 -9.15
C GLN A 210 15.21 2.51 -8.10
N THR A 211 14.65 2.64 -6.91
CA THR A 211 14.78 1.66 -5.84
C THR A 211 14.16 0.33 -6.25
N VAL A 212 14.89 -0.76 -6.01
CA VAL A 212 14.40 -2.14 -6.13
C VAL A 212 14.40 -2.82 -4.77
N ILE A 213 13.40 -3.66 -4.52
CA ILE A 213 13.36 -4.48 -3.30
C ILE A 213 13.97 -5.85 -3.62
N PRO A 214 15.13 -6.20 -3.04
CA PRO A 214 15.78 -7.46 -3.33
C PRO A 214 15.02 -8.63 -2.71
N ARG A 215 15.21 -9.83 -3.25
CA ARG A 215 14.83 -11.05 -2.54
C ARG A 215 15.64 -11.11 -1.24
N ASN A 216 14.96 -11.17 -0.10
CA ASN A 216 15.59 -11.11 1.21
C ASN A 216 14.78 -11.93 2.23
N VAL A 217 15.45 -12.86 2.90
CA VAL A 217 14.80 -13.77 3.85
C VAL A 217 14.25 -13.03 5.07
N ARG A 218 14.90 -11.95 5.50
CA ARG A 218 14.44 -11.12 6.63
C ARG A 218 13.08 -10.47 6.40
N LEU A 219 12.78 -10.13 5.14
CA LEU A 219 11.44 -9.64 4.76
C LEU A 219 10.34 -10.71 4.89
N ALA A 220 10.71 -11.98 4.74
CA ALA A 220 9.76 -13.09 4.89
C ALA A 220 9.59 -13.50 6.37
N GLU A 221 10.64 -13.37 7.17
CA GLU A 221 10.64 -13.74 8.60
C GLU A 221 9.95 -12.69 9.47
N ALA A 222 10.23 -11.41 9.26
CA ALA A 222 9.78 -10.31 10.11
C ALA A 222 8.26 -10.33 10.44
N PRO A 223 7.34 -10.63 9.48
CA PRO A 223 5.90 -10.70 9.79
C PRO A 223 5.53 -11.75 10.82
N SER A 224 6.26 -12.86 10.95
CA SER A 224 6.01 -13.89 11.96
C SER A 224 6.30 -13.42 13.39
N PHE A 225 7.04 -12.32 13.52
CA PHE A 225 7.31 -11.63 14.78
C PHE A 225 6.44 -10.40 15.00
N GLY A 226 5.52 -10.09 14.06
CA GLY A 226 4.72 -8.87 14.10
C GLY A 226 5.53 -7.59 13.94
N LEU A 227 6.67 -7.65 13.25
CA LEU A 227 7.62 -6.53 13.14
C LEU A 227 7.86 -6.12 11.68
N PRO A 228 7.90 -4.81 11.39
CA PRO A 228 8.51 -4.33 10.16
C PRO A 228 10.00 -4.72 10.11
N VAL A 229 10.53 -4.97 8.91
CA VAL A 229 11.93 -5.41 8.74
C VAL A 229 12.93 -4.41 9.29
N LEU A 230 12.63 -3.12 9.28
CA LEU A 230 13.49 -2.08 9.83
C LEU A 230 13.72 -2.24 11.34
N VAL A 231 12.73 -2.82 12.05
CA VAL A 231 12.81 -3.13 13.48
C VAL A 231 13.40 -4.51 13.70
N TYR A 232 13.01 -5.49 12.88
CA TYR A 232 13.46 -6.86 12.98
C TYR A 232 14.97 -7.02 12.68
N ASP A 233 15.44 -6.43 11.57
CA ASP A 233 16.85 -6.41 11.17
C ASP A 233 17.15 -5.17 10.31
N LYS A 234 17.50 -4.06 10.98
CA LYS A 234 17.77 -2.77 10.34
C LYS A 234 18.93 -2.75 9.35
N GLN A 235 19.84 -3.72 9.45
CA GLN A 235 21.02 -3.82 8.58
C GLN A 235 20.74 -4.72 7.37
N SER A 236 19.60 -5.40 7.32
CA SER A 236 19.25 -6.27 6.20
C SER A 236 19.09 -5.45 4.92
N ARG A 237 19.41 -6.09 3.79
CA ARG A 237 19.25 -5.47 2.46
C ARG A 237 17.79 -5.03 2.20
N GLY A 238 16.83 -5.76 2.78
CA GLY A 238 15.41 -5.41 2.71
C GLY A 238 15.08 -4.11 3.44
N ALA A 239 15.58 -3.94 4.68
CA ALA A 239 15.39 -2.73 5.47
C ALA A 239 15.99 -1.49 4.78
N VAL A 240 17.23 -1.62 4.31
CA VAL A 240 17.91 -0.54 3.57
C VAL A 240 17.15 -0.17 2.30
N ALA A 241 16.62 -1.15 1.56
CA ALA A 241 15.86 -0.90 0.35
C ALA A 241 14.55 -0.14 0.62
N TYR A 242 13.80 -0.50 1.68
CA TYR A 242 12.56 0.23 2.01
C TYR A 242 12.84 1.63 2.56
N LEU A 243 13.92 1.87 3.28
CA LEU A 243 14.36 3.22 3.65
C LEU A 243 14.71 4.05 2.40
N ALA A 244 15.39 3.46 1.43
CA ALA A 244 15.70 4.11 0.17
C ALA A 244 14.42 4.46 -0.62
N LEU A 245 13.44 3.53 -0.67
CA LEU A 245 12.13 3.75 -1.29
C LEU A 245 11.37 4.90 -0.63
N ALA A 246 11.32 4.94 0.70
CA ALA A 246 10.69 6.03 1.43
C ALA A 246 11.35 7.38 1.11
N GLY A 247 12.68 7.42 1.06
CA GLY A 247 13.43 8.60 0.65
C GLY A 247 13.16 9.04 -0.80
N GLU A 248 13.04 8.07 -1.72
CA GLU A 248 12.71 8.34 -3.13
C GLU A 248 11.29 8.90 -3.27
N LEU A 249 10.31 8.29 -2.60
CA LEU A 249 8.91 8.75 -2.59
C LEU A 249 8.79 10.19 -2.07
N VAL A 250 9.42 10.49 -0.94
CA VAL A 250 9.41 11.85 -0.36
C VAL A 250 10.04 12.86 -1.31
N ARG A 251 11.14 12.52 -1.99
CA ARG A 251 11.77 13.42 -2.99
C ARG A 251 10.87 13.66 -4.20
N ARG A 252 10.19 12.63 -4.72
CA ARG A 252 9.24 12.76 -5.84
C ARG A 252 8.13 13.74 -5.50
N HIS A 253 7.52 13.61 -4.32
CA HIS A 253 6.43 14.49 -3.90
C HIS A 253 6.88 15.94 -3.65
N ARG A 254 8.09 16.16 -3.11
CA ARG A 254 8.65 17.51 -2.95
C ARG A 254 8.88 18.20 -4.30
N LYS A 255 9.37 17.48 -5.30
CA LYS A 255 9.57 18.03 -6.66
C LYS A 255 8.23 18.41 -7.31
N ALA A 256 7.20 17.58 -7.13
CA ALA A 256 5.87 17.83 -7.67
C ALA A 256 5.17 19.04 -7.01
N ALA A 257 5.48 19.35 -5.74
CA ALA A 257 4.92 20.48 -5.00
C ALA A 257 5.54 21.85 -5.38
N GLY A 258 6.61 21.87 -6.19
CA GLY A 258 7.36 23.10 -6.53
C GLY A 258 8.15 23.67 -5.35
N PRO A 259 9.03 24.67 -5.57
CA PRO A 259 9.68 25.39 -4.47
C PRO A 259 8.62 26.12 -3.68
N VAL A 260 8.56 25.89 -2.35
CA VAL A 260 7.78 26.74 -1.43
C VAL A 260 8.37 28.14 -1.58
N ALA A 261 7.57 29.07 -2.13
CA ALA A 261 7.96 30.48 -2.14
C ALA A 261 8.14 30.91 -0.66
N ILE A 262 9.37 31.32 -0.34
CA ILE A 262 9.77 31.87 0.96
C ILE A 262 9.21 33.29 1.07
#